data_06a8c523f3c2870e9d718ff1cb63a96c
#
_entry.id   06a8c523f3c2870e9d718ff1cb63a96c
#
_cell.length_a   1.000
_cell.length_b   1.000
_cell.length_c   1.000
_cell.angle_alpha   90.00
_cell.angle_beta   90.00
_cell.angle_gamma   90.00
#
_symmetry.space_group_name_H-M   'P 1'
#
loop_
_entity.id
_entity.type
_entity.pdbx_description
1 polymer ?
#
loop_
_entity_poly.entity_id
_entity_poly.type
_entity_poly.pdbx_seq_one_letter_code
_entity_poly.pdbx_strand_id
1 'polypeptide(L)'
;CEQPTAQGACGHCGSCHAVEVHTHADLCMLLPETLSLSLGWPLDEKTQDDLDGKKRKPSKEIKVDAAREAVSFTQFTRSRGTTKVVVVFPAERMNHVTANTLLKTLEEPPGAVKFILATEASHQLLPTIRSRCLGHTMLWPDFEQALCWIGSETAGQGATNDKSRKPVSPPDAADLQTL
;
A
#
# COMPACT_ATOMS: atom_id res chain seq x y z
N CYS A 1 -0.20 -14.99 5.72
CA CYS A 1 0.02 -16.29 5.07
C CYS A 1 -0.02 -17.40 6.10
N GLU A 2 -0.69 -18.51 5.79
CA GLU A 2 -0.84 -19.68 6.68
C GLU A 2 0.37 -20.60 6.64
N GLN A 3 1.11 -20.58 5.54
CA GLN A 3 2.27 -21.42 5.28
C GLN A 3 3.44 -20.57 4.72
N PRO A 4 4.07 -19.72 5.54
CA PRO A 4 5.16 -18.87 5.09
C PRO A 4 6.38 -19.71 4.70
N THR A 5 7.06 -19.31 3.63
CA THR A 5 8.33 -19.89 3.17
C THR A 5 9.51 -19.03 3.61
N ALA A 6 10.73 -19.49 3.42
CA ALA A 6 11.94 -18.70 3.67
C ALA A 6 12.00 -17.42 2.78
N GLN A 7 11.31 -17.44 1.63
CA GLN A 7 11.23 -16.31 0.69
C GLN A 7 10.01 -15.42 0.93
N GLY A 8 9.14 -15.71 1.91
CA GLY A 8 7.96 -14.90 2.24
C GLY A 8 6.65 -15.66 2.17
N ALA A 9 5.64 -15.04 1.58
CA ALA A 9 4.31 -15.63 1.45
C ALA A 9 4.30 -16.79 0.45
N CYS A 10 3.52 -17.86 0.74
CA CYS A 10 3.46 -19.03 -0.15
C CYS A 10 2.71 -18.79 -1.47
N GLY A 11 1.91 -17.73 -1.58
CA GLY A 11 1.17 -17.36 -2.79
C GLY A 11 -0.13 -18.15 -3.06
N HIS A 12 -0.36 -19.30 -2.41
CA HIS A 12 -1.46 -20.22 -2.76
C HIS A 12 -2.42 -20.57 -1.61
N CYS A 13 -2.14 -20.18 -0.37
CA CYS A 13 -3.07 -20.45 0.74
C CYS A 13 -4.26 -19.49 0.73
N GLY A 14 -5.33 -19.81 1.49
CA GLY A 14 -6.52 -18.98 1.58
C GLY A 14 -6.28 -17.54 2.00
N SER A 15 -5.31 -17.29 2.89
CA SER A 15 -4.91 -15.93 3.26
C SER A 15 -4.18 -15.20 2.12
N CYS A 16 -3.33 -15.86 1.35
CA CYS A 16 -2.68 -15.24 0.20
C CYS A 16 -3.71 -14.86 -0.87
N HIS A 17 -4.63 -15.76 -1.18
CA HIS A 17 -5.72 -15.45 -2.11
C HIS A 17 -6.61 -14.30 -1.62
N ALA A 18 -6.95 -14.26 -0.33
CA ALA A 18 -7.73 -13.15 0.23
C ALA A 18 -7.00 -11.80 0.14
N VAL A 19 -5.66 -11.77 0.25
CA VAL A 19 -4.85 -10.55 0.01
C VAL A 19 -4.90 -10.16 -1.46
N GLU A 20 -4.76 -11.11 -2.37
CA GLU A 20 -4.78 -10.90 -3.83
C GLU A 20 -6.10 -10.29 -4.31
N VAL A 21 -7.23 -10.78 -3.76
CA VAL A 21 -8.57 -10.25 -4.09
C VAL A 21 -9.02 -9.12 -3.16
N HIS A 22 -8.13 -8.54 -2.35
CA HIS A 22 -8.33 -7.38 -1.46
C HIS A 22 -9.43 -7.58 -0.39
N THR A 23 -9.66 -8.81 0.05
CA THR A 23 -10.73 -9.16 1.03
C THR A 23 -10.21 -9.75 2.33
N HIS A 24 -8.91 -9.62 2.63
CA HIS A 24 -8.34 -10.21 3.83
C HIS A 24 -8.80 -9.48 5.09
N ALA A 25 -9.52 -10.17 5.97
CA ALA A 25 -10.17 -9.59 7.16
C ALA A 25 -9.19 -8.99 8.21
N ASP A 26 -7.92 -9.38 8.22
CA ASP A 26 -6.90 -8.87 9.15
C ASP A 26 -5.91 -7.90 8.47
N LEU A 27 -6.22 -7.42 7.25
CA LEU A 27 -5.45 -6.43 6.51
C LEU A 27 -6.30 -5.18 6.25
N CYS A 28 -5.81 -4.03 6.65
CA CYS A 28 -6.41 -2.73 6.35
C CYS A 28 -5.43 -1.89 5.54
N MET A 29 -5.87 -1.35 4.41
CA MET A 29 -5.09 -0.47 3.57
C MET A 29 -5.60 0.96 3.69
N LEU A 30 -4.74 1.87 4.15
CA LEU A 30 -5.00 3.31 4.12
C LEU A 30 -4.36 3.91 2.87
N LEU A 31 -5.18 4.19 1.88
CA LEU A 31 -4.79 4.75 0.60
C LEU A 31 -5.55 6.05 0.32
N PRO A 32 -5.01 6.98 -0.47
CA PRO A 32 -5.81 8.01 -1.11
C PRO A 32 -6.87 7.39 -2.03
N GLU A 33 -8.05 8.00 -2.13
CA GLU A 33 -9.14 7.48 -2.98
C GLU A 33 -8.72 7.28 -4.44
N THR A 34 -7.90 8.20 -4.98
CA THR A 34 -7.35 8.07 -6.33
C THR A 34 -6.52 6.81 -6.50
N LEU A 35 -5.75 6.43 -5.50
CA LEU A 35 -4.90 5.24 -5.54
C LEU A 35 -5.71 3.97 -5.30
N SER A 36 -6.70 4.00 -4.39
CA SER A 36 -7.62 2.87 -4.19
C SER A 36 -8.32 2.49 -5.49
N LEU A 37 -8.86 3.47 -6.23
CA LEU A 37 -9.49 3.24 -7.52
C LEU A 37 -8.52 2.67 -8.56
N SER A 38 -7.29 3.18 -8.63
CA SER A 38 -6.30 2.72 -9.61
C SER A 38 -5.78 1.31 -9.34
N LEU A 39 -5.73 0.90 -8.07
CA LEU A 39 -5.25 -0.41 -7.63
C LEU A 39 -6.38 -1.43 -7.40
N GLY A 40 -7.64 -1.03 -7.60
CA GLY A 40 -8.81 -1.90 -7.41
C GLY A 40 -9.10 -2.23 -5.93
N TRP A 41 -8.64 -1.40 -4.98
CA TRP A 41 -9.02 -1.53 -3.59
C TRP A 41 -10.43 -1.01 -3.35
N PRO A 42 -11.26 -1.73 -2.59
CA PRO A 42 -12.62 -1.28 -2.30
C PRO A 42 -12.61 0.02 -1.49
N LEU A 43 -13.52 0.92 -1.82
CA LEU A 43 -13.85 2.10 -1.03
C LEU A 43 -15.08 1.79 -0.17
N ASP A 44 -15.29 2.59 0.89
CA ASP A 44 -16.53 2.54 1.65
C ASP A 44 -17.75 2.90 0.77
N GLU A 45 -18.90 2.30 1.03
CA GLU A 45 -20.13 2.44 0.23
C GLU A 45 -20.49 3.91 -0.01
N LYS A 46 -20.44 4.72 1.04
CA LYS A 46 -20.77 6.15 0.95
C LYS A 46 -19.82 6.92 0.03
N THR A 47 -18.52 6.63 0.10
CA THR A 47 -17.51 7.24 -0.78
C THR A 47 -17.72 6.77 -2.22
N GLN A 48 -18.03 5.51 -2.44
CA GLN A 48 -18.31 4.94 -3.75
C GLN A 48 -19.53 5.62 -4.37
N ASP A 49 -20.65 5.74 -3.66
CA ASP A 49 -21.88 6.41 -4.12
C ASP A 49 -21.66 7.89 -4.48
N ASP A 50 -20.84 8.60 -3.70
CA ASP A 50 -20.51 10.01 -3.98
C ASP A 50 -19.66 10.16 -5.25
N LEU A 51 -18.77 9.21 -5.51
CA LEU A 51 -17.94 9.22 -6.71
C LEU A 51 -18.73 8.79 -7.95
N ASP A 52 -19.53 7.74 -7.86
CA ASP A 52 -20.39 7.24 -8.94
C ASP A 52 -21.44 8.27 -9.31
N GLY A 53 -22.00 8.96 -8.33
CA GLY A 53 -22.91 10.10 -8.52
C GLY A 53 -22.22 11.38 -9.03
N LYS A 54 -20.89 11.37 -9.25
CA LYS A 54 -20.09 12.53 -9.67
C LYS A 54 -20.26 13.77 -8.79
N LYS A 55 -20.65 13.60 -7.54
CA LYS A 55 -20.84 14.70 -6.58
C LYS A 55 -19.51 15.38 -6.22
N ARG A 56 -18.40 14.63 -6.30
CA ARG A 56 -17.05 15.14 -6.02
C ARG A 56 -15.98 14.37 -6.80
N LYS A 57 -14.75 14.90 -6.80
CA LYS A 57 -13.58 14.20 -7.34
C LYS A 57 -12.94 13.34 -6.25
N PRO A 58 -12.29 12.21 -6.62
CA PRO A 58 -11.55 11.39 -5.65
C PRO A 58 -10.38 12.18 -5.04
N SER A 59 -10.18 12.00 -3.75
CA SER A 59 -9.12 12.66 -2.98
C SER A 59 -7.74 12.10 -3.32
N LYS A 60 -6.75 12.99 -3.40
CA LYS A 60 -5.32 12.63 -3.50
C LYS A 60 -4.66 12.49 -2.12
N GLU A 61 -5.37 12.81 -1.06
CA GLU A 61 -4.91 12.69 0.33
C GLU A 61 -5.68 11.59 1.05
N ILE A 62 -5.03 10.99 2.04
CA ILE A 62 -5.66 10.04 2.94
C ILE A 62 -6.54 10.83 3.91
N LYS A 63 -7.84 10.58 3.85
CA LYS A 63 -8.83 11.28 4.67
C LYS A 63 -8.79 10.83 6.12
N VAL A 64 -9.19 11.73 7.02
CA VAL A 64 -9.27 11.44 8.46
C VAL A 64 -10.29 10.35 8.78
N ASP A 65 -11.36 10.23 8.00
CA ASP A 65 -12.38 9.21 8.22
C ASP A 65 -11.83 7.81 7.95
N ALA A 66 -11.04 7.62 6.90
CA ALA A 66 -10.32 6.38 6.64
C ALA A 66 -9.34 6.03 7.79
N ALA A 67 -8.66 7.02 8.37
CA ALA A 67 -7.81 6.79 9.54
C ALA A 67 -8.61 6.37 10.79
N ARG A 68 -9.80 6.95 11.00
CA ARG A 68 -10.71 6.55 12.09
C ARG A 68 -11.21 5.12 11.92
N GLU A 69 -11.56 4.73 10.70
CA GLU A 69 -11.93 3.35 10.36
C GLU A 69 -10.78 2.38 10.62
N ALA A 70 -9.55 2.75 10.23
CA ALA A 70 -8.38 1.94 10.53
C ALA A 70 -8.12 1.81 12.04
N VAL A 71 -8.30 2.87 12.82
CA VAL A 71 -8.24 2.80 14.30
C VAL A 71 -9.31 1.86 14.82
N SER A 72 -10.56 1.98 14.36
CA SER A 72 -11.65 1.07 14.74
C SER A 72 -11.34 -0.37 14.37
N PHE A 73 -10.80 -0.60 13.15
CA PHE A 73 -10.35 -1.92 12.70
C PHE A 73 -9.36 -2.56 13.67
N THR A 74 -8.46 -1.78 14.27
CA THR A 74 -7.49 -2.32 15.25
C THR A 74 -8.15 -2.83 16.54
N GLN A 75 -9.33 -2.32 16.89
CA GLN A 75 -10.06 -2.70 18.11
C GLN A 75 -10.81 -4.04 17.97
N PHE A 76 -11.16 -4.44 16.75
CA PHE A 76 -11.86 -5.71 16.53
C PHE A 76 -10.95 -6.92 16.75
N THR A 77 -11.55 -8.04 17.09
CA THR A 77 -10.85 -9.31 17.21
C THR A 77 -10.29 -9.76 15.84
N ARG A 78 -9.20 -10.52 15.88
CA ARG A 78 -8.58 -11.12 14.71
C ARG A 78 -9.49 -12.20 14.12
N SER A 79 -9.49 -12.31 12.79
CA SER A 79 -10.34 -13.29 12.10
C SER A 79 -9.60 -14.58 11.77
N ARG A 80 -8.43 -14.50 11.16
CA ARG A 80 -7.68 -15.67 10.67
C ARG A 80 -6.24 -15.74 11.18
N GLY A 81 -5.61 -14.60 11.37
CA GLY A 81 -4.19 -14.50 11.67
C GLY A 81 -3.89 -14.33 13.15
N THR A 82 -2.62 -14.37 13.49
CA THR A 82 -2.11 -13.99 14.82
C THR A 82 -1.93 -12.49 14.98
N THR A 83 -1.92 -11.74 13.89
CA THR A 83 -1.61 -10.31 13.82
C THR A 83 -2.51 -9.62 12.82
N LYS A 84 -3.03 -8.44 13.17
CA LYS A 84 -3.61 -7.50 12.21
C LYS A 84 -2.54 -6.60 11.64
N VAL A 85 -2.70 -6.21 10.39
CA VAL A 85 -1.77 -5.33 9.70
C VAL A 85 -2.53 -4.13 9.14
N VAL A 86 -2.02 -2.94 9.42
CA VAL A 86 -2.49 -1.69 8.82
C VAL A 86 -1.35 -1.15 7.96
N VAL A 87 -1.59 -1.02 6.66
CA VAL A 87 -0.63 -0.46 5.70
C VAL A 87 -1.09 0.93 5.31
N VAL A 88 -0.21 1.91 5.41
CA VAL A 88 -0.46 3.30 5.01
C VAL A 88 0.45 3.62 3.83
N PHE A 89 -0.12 3.93 2.66
CA PHE A 89 0.65 4.22 1.45
C PHE A 89 -0.08 5.20 0.50
N PRO A 90 0.59 6.18 -0.03
CA PRO A 90 1.87 6.75 0.43
C PRO A 90 1.67 7.53 1.74
N ALA A 91 2.50 7.28 2.75
CA ALA A 91 2.28 7.83 4.09
C ALA A 91 2.41 9.37 4.14
N GLU A 92 3.17 9.99 3.24
CA GLU A 92 3.27 11.44 3.08
C GLU A 92 1.97 12.11 2.56
N ARG A 93 1.00 11.31 2.10
CA ARG A 93 -0.32 11.82 1.71
C ARG A 93 -1.30 11.97 2.88
N MET A 94 -0.86 11.67 4.09
CA MET A 94 -1.63 12.00 5.29
C MET A 94 -1.48 13.49 5.60
N ASN A 95 -2.61 14.18 5.77
CA ASN A 95 -2.57 15.52 6.36
C ASN A 95 -2.37 15.46 7.88
N HIS A 96 -2.12 16.61 8.51
CA HIS A 96 -1.85 16.69 9.96
C HIS A 96 -2.96 16.09 10.83
N VAL A 97 -4.23 16.25 10.43
CA VAL A 97 -5.37 15.74 11.19
C VAL A 97 -5.41 14.21 11.13
N THR A 98 -5.24 13.65 9.92
CA THR A 98 -5.16 12.20 9.69
C THR A 98 -4.01 11.57 10.46
N ALA A 99 -2.82 12.16 10.37
CA ALA A 99 -1.65 11.69 11.08
C ALA A 99 -1.84 11.71 12.61
N ASN A 100 -2.39 12.81 13.15
CA ASN A 100 -2.65 12.94 14.59
C ASN A 100 -3.68 11.90 15.08
N THR A 101 -4.65 11.51 14.25
CA THR A 101 -5.62 10.46 14.59
C THR A 101 -4.94 9.11 14.84
N LEU A 102 -3.84 8.82 14.13
CA LEU A 102 -3.10 7.56 14.26
C LEU A 102 -2.10 7.56 15.42
N LEU A 103 -1.65 8.73 15.92
CA LEU A 103 -0.54 8.83 16.88
C LEU A 103 -0.75 7.95 18.12
N LYS A 104 -1.93 8.00 18.74
CA LYS A 104 -2.22 7.22 19.95
C LYS A 104 -2.13 5.71 19.70
N THR A 105 -2.65 5.27 18.55
CA THR A 105 -2.64 3.85 18.17
C THR A 105 -1.26 3.38 17.73
N LEU A 106 -0.42 4.28 17.21
CA LEU A 106 0.99 3.98 16.91
C LEU A 106 1.84 3.87 18.18
N GLU A 107 1.53 4.67 19.23
CA GLU A 107 2.21 4.59 20.53
C GLU A 107 1.86 3.30 21.27
N GLU A 108 0.58 2.99 21.31
CA GLU A 108 0.03 1.87 22.08
C GLU A 108 -0.93 1.06 21.19
N PRO A 109 -0.39 0.25 20.26
CA PRO A 109 -1.24 -0.55 19.38
C PRO A 109 -2.01 -1.60 20.20
N PRO A 110 -3.32 -1.72 20.00
CA PRO A 110 -4.13 -2.69 20.76
C PRO A 110 -3.82 -4.11 20.31
N GLY A 111 -3.31 -4.92 21.23
CA GLY A 111 -3.00 -6.33 20.99
C GLY A 111 -1.90 -6.53 19.93
N ALA A 112 -2.04 -7.55 19.09
CA ALA A 112 -1.05 -7.85 18.05
C ALA A 112 -1.38 -7.15 16.73
N VAL A 113 -1.26 -5.83 16.71
CA VAL A 113 -1.40 -4.99 15.49
C VAL A 113 -0.03 -4.51 15.04
N LYS A 114 0.21 -4.53 13.74
CA LYS A 114 1.42 -3.96 13.12
C LYS A 114 1.02 -2.87 12.13
N PHE A 115 1.72 -1.74 12.20
CA PHE A 115 1.60 -0.66 11.24
C PHE A 115 2.80 -0.67 10.29
N ILE A 116 2.53 -0.56 9.00
CA ILE A 116 3.53 -0.41 7.96
C ILE A 116 3.24 0.91 7.25
N LEU A 117 4.11 1.90 7.43
CA LEU A 117 4.03 3.18 6.77
C LEU A 117 5.05 3.19 5.62
N ALA A 118 4.57 3.06 4.40
CA ALA A 118 5.41 3.12 3.22
C ALA A 118 5.40 4.54 2.64
N THR A 119 6.58 5.08 2.34
CA THR A 119 6.76 6.45 1.86
C THR A 119 7.97 6.55 0.93
N GLU A 120 7.85 7.37 -0.11
CA GLU A 120 8.96 7.76 -0.97
C GLU A 120 9.66 9.03 -0.45
N ALA A 121 9.01 9.77 0.46
CA ALA A 121 9.46 11.07 0.96
C ALA A 121 9.40 11.12 2.49
N SER A 122 10.25 10.34 3.17
CA SER A 122 10.27 10.24 4.64
C SER A 122 10.47 11.58 5.34
N HIS A 123 11.10 12.57 4.68
CA HIS A 123 11.28 13.92 5.19
C HIS A 123 9.97 14.73 5.27
N GLN A 124 8.95 14.35 4.49
CA GLN A 124 7.61 14.99 4.51
C GLN A 124 6.70 14.43 5.62
N LEU A 125 7.05 13.28 6.19
CA LEU A 125 6.31 12.73 7.32
C LEU A 125 6.50 13.61 8.55
N LEU A 126 5.43 13.76 9.34
CA LEU A 126 5.49 14.46 10.61
C LEU A 126 6.58 13.85 11.52
N PRO A 127 7.41 14.68 12.18
CA PRO A 127 8.40 14.18 13.13
C PRO A 127 7.80 13.30 14.23
N THR A 128 6.54 13.59 14.63
CA THR A 128 5.78 12.83 15.63
C THR A 128 5.44 11.40 15.15
N ILE A 129 5.20 11.19 13.87
CA ILE A 129 5.02 9.86 13.28
C ILE A 129 6.37 9.15 13.21
N ARG A 130 7.40 9.83 12.67
CA ARG A 130 8.73 9.24 12.49
C ARG A 130 9.36 8.76 13.79
N SER A 131 9.17 9.49 14.89
CA SER A 131 9.73 9.12 16.20
C SER A 131 9.11 7.86 16.82
N ARG A 132 7.93 7.42 16.30
CA ARG A 132 7.19 6.24 16.79
C ARG A 132 7.33 5.03 15.88
N CYS A 133 8.05 5.17 14.79
CA CYS A 133 8.25 4.10 13.82
C CYS A 133 9.72 3.72 13.72
N LEU A 134 9.99 2.43 13.58
CA LEU A 134 11.31 1.96 13.20
C LEU A 134 11.50 2.23 11.70
N GLY A 135 12.49 3.05 11.37
CA GLY A 135 12.80 3.34 9.97
C GLY A 135 13.56 2.20 9.32
N HIS A 136 13.11 1.79 8.15
CA HIS A 136 13.81 0.87 7.27
C HIS A 136 13.90 1.49 5.88
N THR A 137 15.13 1.69 5.39
CA THR A 137 15.37 2.19 4.04
C THR A 137 15.53 1.01 3.09
N MET A 138 14.67 0.93 2.09
CA MET A 138 14.82 -0.04 1.03
C MET A 138 15.89 0.46 0.06
N LEU A 139 16.89 -0.36 -0.19
CA LEU A 139 17.90 -0.07 -1.19
C LEU A 139 17.31 -0.26 -2.59
N TRP A 140 17.81 0.51 -3.54
CA TRP A 140 17.51 0.26 -4.94
C TRP A 140 18.06 -1.10 -5.35
N PRO A 141 17.30 -1.90 -6.11
CA PRO A 141 17.83 -3.15 -6.65
C PRO A 141 19.00 -2.84 -7.57
N ASP A 142 19.99 -3.73 -7.61
CA ASP A 142 21.03 -3.63 -8.62
C ASP A 142 20.44 -3.88 -10.03
N PHE A 143 21.22 -3.59 -11.06
CA PHE A 143 20.76 -3.66 -12.44
C PHE A 143 20.28 -5.07 -12.83
N GLU A 144 20.99 -6.11 -12.40
CA GLU A 144 20.66 -7.52 -12.66
C GLU A 144 19.34 -7.93 -11.98
N GLN A 145 19.16 -7.52 -10.73
CA GLN A 145 17.93 -7.77 -9.97
C GLN A 145 16.75 -7.05 -10.61
N ALA A 146 16.94 -5.80 -11.04
CA ALA A 146 15.89 -5.02 -11.70
C ALA A 146 15.47 -5.66 -13.03
N LEU A 147 16.42 -6.11 -13.85
CA LEU A 147 16.15 -6.82 -15.11
C LEU A 147 15.40 -8.14 -14.87
N CYS A 148 15.82 -8.91 -13.88
CA CYS A 148 15.17 -10.17 -13.53
C CYS A 148 13.73 -9.94 -13.11
N TRP A 149 13.47 -8.89 -12.34
CA TRP A 149 12.14 -8.54 -11.86
C TRP A 149 11.22 -8.09 -13.01
N ILE A 150 11.68 -7.18 -13.86
CA ILE A 150 10.95 -6.75 -15.07
C ILE A 150 10.66 -7.95 -15.99
N GLY A 151 11.64 -8.84 -16.16
CA GLY A 151 11.46 -10.05 -16.97
C GLY A 151 10.43 -11.02 -16.41
N SER A 152 10.31 -11.15 -15.09
CA SER A 152 9.30 -12.00 -14.45
C SER A 152 7.90 -11.42 -14.55
N GLU A 153 7.73 -10.09 -14.44
CA GLU A 153 6.46 -9.39 -14.62
C GLU A 153 5.92 -9.52 -16.05
N THR A 154 6.81 -9.39 -17.04
CA THR A 154 6.42 -9.54 -18.45
C THR A 154 6.07 -10.98 -18.84
N ALA A 155 6.66 -11.97 -18.20
CA ALA A 155 6.34 -13.39 -18.41
C ALA A 155 4.98 -13.78 -17.78
N GLY A 156 4.54 -13.10 -16.70
CA GLY A 156 3.25 -13.32 -16.05
C GLY A 156 2.05 -12.66 -16.75
N GLN A 157 2.26 -11.66 -17.61
CA GLN A 157 1.21 -10.90 -18.30
C GLN A 157 0.89 -11.40 -19.73
N GLY A 158 1.33 -12.58 -20.09
CA GLY A 158 1.17 -13.18 -21.43
C GLY A 158 -0.24 -13.61 -21.83
N ALA A 159 -1.32 -13.00 -21.35
CA ALA A 159 -2.71 -13.35 -21.74
C ALA A 159 -3.69 -12.17 -21.84
N THR A 160 -3.26 -10.92 -21.96
CA THR A 160 -4.17 -9.85 -22.36
C THR A 160 -3.59 -9.05 -23.54
N ASN A 161 -4.25 -9.26 -24.68
CA ASN A 161 -3.89 -8.75 -26.00
C ASN A 161 -4.21 -7.24 -26.10
N ASP A 162 -3.34 -6.36 -25.59
CA ASP A 162 -3.44 -4.92 -25.88
C ASP A 162 -2.45 -4.52 -26.97
N LYS A 163 -2.99 -4.32 -28.17
CA LYS A 163 -2.27 -3.94 -29.40
C LYS A 163 -1.86 -2.46 -29.46
N SER A 164 -1.91 -1.69 -28.36
CA SER A 164 -1.70 -0.23 -28.40
C SER A 164 -0.41 0.27 -27.76
N ARG A 165 0.46 -0.57 -27.21
CA ARG A 165 1.76 -0.13 -26.67
C ARG A 165 2.85 -0.18 -27.73
N LYS A 166 3.27 1.01 -28.22
CA LYS A 166 4.54 1.15 -28.96
C LYS A 166 5.72 0.77 -28.05
N PRO A 167 6.72 0.03 -28.54
CA PRO A 167 7.92 -0.27 -27.78
C PRO A 167 8.65 1.03 -27.45
N VAL A 168 8.93 1.25 -26.17
CA VAL A 168 9.81 2.34 -25.70
C VAL A 168 11.24 1.90 -26.02
N SER A 169 11.92 2.64 -26.86
CA SER A 169 13.34 2.44 -27.13
C SER A 169 14.15 2.68 -25.85
N PRO A 170 15.20 1.89 -25.56
CA PRO A 170 16.06 2.18 -24.42
C PRO A 170 16.72 3.55 -24.59
N PRO A 171 16.92 4.32 -23.51
CA PRO A 171 17.63 5.60 -23.59
C PRO A 171 19.06 5.35 -24.06
N ASP A 172 19.54 6.20 -24.99
CA ASP A 172 20.89 6.13 -25.51
C ASP A 172 21.91 6.35 -24.38
N ALA A 173 22.99 5.58 -24.41
CA ALA A 173 24.07 5.61 -23.41
C ALA A 173 24.79 6.97 -23.27
N ALA A 174 24.43 7.98 -24.09
CA ALA A 174 24.96 9.32 -24.06
C ALA A 174 24.34 10.23 -22.98
N ASP A 175 23.15 9.91 -22.45
CA ASP A 175 22.44 10.76 -21.49
C ASP A 175 22.84 10.51 -20.02
N LEU A 176 23.72 9.57 -19.75
CA LEU A 176 24.15 9.18 -18.40
C LEU A 176 25.46 9.86 -17.92
N GLN A 177 26.02 10.81 -18.67
CA GLN A 177 27.29 11.47 -18.30
C GLN A 177 27.15 12.90 -17.77
N THR A 178 25.94 13.38 -17.45
CA THR A 178 25.74 14.71 -16.85
C THR A 178 24.78 14.63 -15.67
N LEU A 179 25.25 14.09 -14.56
CA LEU A 179 24.75 14.36 -13.20
C LEU A 179 25.88 14.14 -12.21
#